data_070f2dff72c86b69652e3e58681b4308
#
_entry.id   070f2dff72c86b69652e3e58681b4308
#
_cell.length_a   1.000
_cell.length_b   1.000
_cell.length_c   1.000
_cell.angle_alpha   90.00
_cell.angle_beta   90.00
_cell.angle_gamma   90.00
#
_symmetry.space_group_name_H-M   'P 1'
#
loop_
_entity.id
_entity.type
_entity.pdbx_description
1 polymer ?
#
loop_
_entity_poly.entity_id
_entity_poly.type
_entity_poly.pdbx_seq_one_letter_code
_entity_poly.pdbx_strand_id
1 'polypeptide(L)'
;VIGGGIIGVFAAYYLAKRGLSVTVVEKGRIGAEQSSRNWGWCRQQNRDARELPMATRSLELWEQFAADSGEDTGFRRCGLLYLSNDGDEIARWAKWRDFARTAGVTTHMLSGREASERGRDTGRAWKGGVFSPSDGTADPAKAAPSVAAALMKLGGIVQQNCAARGIELEGGRVSGVVTEAGTIKTRTVVFAGGAWASSFCRQLGIRFPQATVRQSIVRVSGVTEHLPDALHTARVSITRRSDGSYNLAISGRGRVDPTAQLLRFAPQFLPMFAKRWRNVFPGGLEGIRAGHETLARWRLDTPTPMERVRILDPKPDAAAVKQTYNRAVELVPALGKTGISNAWAGFVDNTPDGVPGIGELPEIPGFILAAGFSGHGFGIGPGAGHLIADLVTGDEPIFDPAPYNPVRFKQSAWGKVADF
;
A
#
# COMPACT_ATOMS: atom_id res chain seq x y z
N VAL A 1 8.55 9.80 13.61
CA VAL A 1 8.11 9.08 12.41
C VAL A 1 8.19 10.02 11.22
N ILE A 2 8.83 9.59 10.13
CA ILE A 2 8.94 10.34 8.87
C ILE A 2 7.95 9.74 7.86
N GLY A 3 6.97 10.52 7.44
CA GLY A 3 5.90 10.13 6.51
C GLY A 3 4.56 9.87 7.19
N GLY A 4 3.53 10.61 6.74
CA GLY A 4 2.16 10.56 7.23
C GLY A 4 1.23 9.65 6.39
N GLY A 5 1.78 8.66 5.69
CA GLY A 5 1.01 7.60 5.05
C GLY A 5 0.44 6.61 6.07
N ILE A 6 -0.40 5.67 5.60
CA ILE A 6 -1.09 4.71 6.47
C ILE A 6 -0.13 3.93 7.39
N ILE A 7 1.06 3.58 6.90
CA ILE A 7 2.08 2.87 7.68
C ILE A 7 2.61 3.75 8.80
N GLY A 8 3.00 5.00 8.46
CA GLY A 8 3.58 5.92 9.44
C GLY A 8 2.60 6.33 10.53
N VAL A 9 1.32 6.59 10.18
CA VAL A 9 0.32 6.98 11.18
C VAL A 9 -0.06 5.81 12.08
N PHE A 10 -0.17 4.56 11.57
CA PHE A 10 -0.39 3.40 12.44
C PHE A 10 0.82 3.10 13.34
N ALA A 11 2.04 3.18 12.80
CA ALA A 11 3.24 3.04 13.63
C ALA A 11 3.25 4.09 14.77
N ALA A 12 2.99 5.35 14.44
CA ALA A 12 2.91 6.44 15.41
C ALA A 12 1.81 6.22 16.46
N TYR A 13 0.61 5.78 16.02
CA TYR A 13 -0.51 5.47 16.91
C TYR A 13 -0.17 4.36 17.90
N TYR A 14 0.41 3.25 17.45
CA TYR A 14 0.77 2.16 18.36
C TYR A 14 1.94 2.50 19.28
N LEU A 15 2.88 3.33 18.84
CA LEU A 15 3.94 3.87 19.71
C LEU A 15 3.37 4.78 20.80
N ALA A 16 2.47 5.70 20.44
CA ALA A 16 1.81 6.58 21.41
C ALA A 16 0.92 5.79 22.38
N LYS A 17 0.22 4.75 21.88
CA LYS A 17 -0.57 3.83 22.71
C LYS A 17 0.27 3.10 23.78
N ARG A 18 1.58 2.92 23.51
CA ARG A 18 2.57 2.38 24.47
C ARG A 18 3.23 3.43 25.35
N GLY A 19 2.73 4.68 25.32
CA GLY A 19 3.21 5.78 26.18
C GLY A 19 4.46 6.47 25.68
N LEU A 20 4.91 6.23 24.45
CA LEU A 20 6.04 6.97 23.88
C LEU A 20 5.60 8.36 23.39
N SER A 21 6.49 9.35 23.55
CA SER A 21 6.33 10.65 22.90
C SER A 21 6.63 10.52 21.41
N VAL A 22 5.65 10.82 20.55
CA VAL A 22 5.74 10.60 19.10
C VAL A 22 5.45 11.89 18.34
N THR A 23 6.34 12.20 17.38
CA THR A 23 6.11 13.24 16.37
C THR A 23 6.11 12.62 14.98
N VAL A 24 5.06 12.87 14.22
CA VAL A 24 5.00 12.56 12.77
C VAL A 24 5.35 13.81 12.00
N VAL A 25 6.33 13.72 11.10
CA VAL A 25 6.64 14.78 10.12
C VAL A 25 6.22 14.32 8.73
N GLU A 26 5.36 15.10 8.11
CA GLU A 26 4.83 14.83 6.76
C GLU A 26 5.12 16.02 5.85
N LYS A 27 5.77 15.77 4.72
CA LYS A 27 6.15 16.82 3.76
C LYS A 27 4.97 17.54 3.11
N GLY A 28 3.84 16.86 2.99
CA GLY A 28 2.60 17.37 2.44
C GLY A 28 1.47 17.27 3.47
N ARG A 29 0.47 16.44 3.15
CA ARG A 29 -0.69 16.19 4.01
C ARG A 29 -0.81 14.71 4.33
N ILE A 30 -1.36 14.41 5.50
CA ILE A 30 -1.61 13.03 5.93
C ILE A 30 -2.39 12.26 4.85
N GLY A 31 -1.87 11.10 4.50
CA GLY A 31 -2.48 10.17 3.55
C GLY A 31 -2.52 10.61 2.09
N ALA A 32 -1.91 11.73 1.71
CA ALA A 32 -2.12 12.37 0.40
C ALA A 32 -1.58 11.60 -0.83
N GLU A 33 -0.70 10.63 -0.63
CA GLU A 33 -0.12 9.81 -1.72
C GLU A 33 -0.81 8.44 -1.81
N GLN A 34 -0.06 7.31 -1.87
CA GLN A 34 -0.63 5.97 -2.07
C GLN A 34 -1.75 5.60 -1.11
N SER A 35 -1.71 6.11 0.13
CA SER A 35 -2.71 5.80 1.16
C SER A 35 -4.12 6.24 0.79
N SER A 36 -4.30 7.30 0.00
CA SER A 36 -5.61 7.75 -0.51
C SER A 36 -5.88 7.33 -1.96
N ARG A 37 -4.91 6.72 -2.64
CA ARG A 37 -4.96 6.46 -4.09
C ARG A 37 -5.08 4.98 -4.45
N ASN A 38 -5.49 4.13 -3.49
CA ASN A 38 -5.63 2.69 -3.66
C ASN A 38 -7.10 2.26 -3.80
N TRP A 39 -7.32 0.95 -3.90
CA TRP A 39 -8.67 0.38 -4.08
C TRP A 39 -9.48 0.32 -2.80
N GLY A 40 -8.82 0.40 -1.63
CA GLY A 40 -9.45 0.27 -0.32
C GLY A 40 -9.54 -1.16 0.20
N TRP A 41 -8.94 -2.16 -0.45
CA TRP A 41 -9.05 -3.56 -0.04
C TRP A 41 -8.16 -3.89 1.15
N CYS A 42 -8.77 -4.49 2.16
CA CYS A 42 -8.15 -5.12 3.30
C CYS A 42 -8.41 -6.63 3.18
N ARG A 43 -7.42 -7.41 2.75
CA ARG A 43 -7.66 -8.78 2.31
C ARG A 43 -6.55 -9.77 2.68
N GLN A 44 -6.96 -11.01 2.88
CA GLN A 44 -6.11 -12.20 2.97
C GLN A 44 -6.06 -12.94 1.62
N GLN A 45 -7.17 -12.96 0.89
CA GLN A 45 -7.31 -13.70 -0.37
C GLN A 45 -6.15 -13.42 -1.34
N ASN A 46 -5.49 -14.47 -1.81
CA ASN A 46 -4.32 -14.41 -2.70
C ASN A 46 -3.11 -13.66 -2.13
N ARG A 47 -2.91 -13.64 -0.80
CA ARG A 47 -1.68 -13.13 -0.21
C ARG A 47 -0.56 -14.16 -0.27
N ASP A 48 0.66 -13.67 -0.47
CA ASP A 48 1.89 -14.48 -0.32
C ASP A 48 1.98 -15.05 1.11
N ALA A 49 2.54 -16.24 1.25
CA ALA A 49 2.68 -16.91 2.54
C ALA A 49 3.39 -16.06 3.59
N ARG A 50 4.37 -15.25 3.16
CA ARG A 50 5.12 -14.34 4.04
C ARG A 50 4.29 -13.17 4.54
N GLU A 51 3.30 -12.69 3.74
CA GLU A 51 2.45 -11.56 4.10
C GLU A 51 1.14 -11.99 4.78
N LEU A 52 0.76 -13.26 4.67
CA LEU A 52 -0.52 -13.76 5.18
C LEU A 52 -0.70 -13.54 6.70
N PRO A 53 0.30 -13.78 7.57
CA PRO A 53 0.18 -13.48 9.00
C PRO A 53 -0.09 -11.99 9.27
N MET A 54 0.63 -11.09 8.60
CA MET A 54 0.41 -9.64 8.70
C MET A 54 -0.98 -9.25 8.20
N ALA A 55 -1.44 -9.81 7.08
CA ALA A 55 -2.76 -9.52 6.51
C ALA A 55 -3.89 -9.98 7.45
N THR A 56 -3.76 -11.19 8.01
CA THR A 56 -4.71 -11.75 8.98
C THR A 56 -4.83 -10.86 10.20
N ARG A 57 -3.70 -10.53 10.81
CA ARG A 57 -3.68 -9.71 12.00
C ARG A 57 -4.18 -8.27 11.73
N SER A 58 -3.88 -7.74 10.54
CA SER A 58 -4.36 -6.42 10.15
C SER A 58 -5.87 -6.31 10.08
N LEU A 59 -6.59 -7.34 9.65
CA LEU A 59 -8.06 -7.31 9.60
C LEU A 59 -8.66 -7.19 11.01
N GLU A 60 -8.09 -7.87 11.99
CA GLU A 60 -8.50 -7.76 13.39
C GLU A 60 -8.18 -6.35 13.94
N LEU A 61 -6.99 -5.85 13.63
CA LEU A 61 -6.53 -4.53 14.08
C LEU A 61 -7.32 -3.37 13.43
N TRP A 62 -7.84 -3.54 12.19
CA TRP A 62 -8.76 -2.57 11.60
C TRP A 62 -10.06 -2.44 12.40
N GLU A 63 -10.62 -3.56 12.88
CA GLU A 63 -11.83 -3.56 13.72
C GLU A 63 -11.53 -2.99 15.11
N GLN A 64 -10.44 -3.43 15.73
CA GLN A 64 -10.02 -2.97 17.04
C GLN A 64 -9.74 -1.47 17.07
N PHE A 65 -9.14 -0.93 16.00
CA PHE A 65 -8.85 0.50 15.91
C PHE A 65 -10.09 1.37 16.07
N ALA A 66 -11.19 1.04 15.38
CA ALA A 66 -12.42 1.79 15.46
C ALA A 66 -13.02 1.72 16.89
N ALA A 67 -12.99 0.52 17.50
CA ALA A 67 -13.47 0.33 18.88
C ALA A 67 -12.63 1.09 19.92
N ASP A 68 -11.30 1.07 19.76
CA ASP A 68 -10.36 1.68 20.70
C ASP A 68 -10.31 3.22 20.61
N SER A 69 -10.41 3.76 19.39
CA SER A 69 -10.19 5.19 19.13
C SER A 69 -11.46 6.02 18.98
N GLY A 70 -12.58 5.38 18.64
CA GLY A 70 -13.82 6.03 18.24
C GLY A 70 -13.74 6.73 16.87
N GLU A 71 -12.65 6.53 16.10
CA GLU A 71 -12.44 7.14 14.79
C GLU A 71 -12.90 6.22 13.66
N ASP A 72 -13.56 6.78 12.64
CA ASP A 72 -14.07 6.03 11.49
C ASP A 72 -13.06 6.00 10.33
N THR A 73 -12.49 4.84 10.08
CA THR A 73 -11.63 4.59 8.90
C THR A 73 -12.43 4.15 7.66
N GLY A 74 -13.74 4.00 7.79
CA GLY A 74 -14.59 3.40 6.77
C GLY A 74 -14.34 1.89 6.61
N PHE A 75 -13.68 1.22 7.57
CA PHE A 75 -13.44 -0.21 7.49
C PHE A 75 -14.75 -0.99 7.68
N ARG A 76 -14.97 -1.94 6.78
CA ARG A 76 -16.10 -2.86 6.82
C ARG A 76 -15.64 -4.25 6.39
N ARG A 77 -16.01 -5.25 7.20
CA ARG A 77 -15.80 -6.66 6.84
C ARG A 77 -16.95 -7.11 5.94
N CYS A 78 -16.87 -6.75 4.65
CA CYS A 78 -17.91 -6.98 3.66
C CYS A 78 -17.72 -8.25 2.82
N GLY A 79 -16.58 -8.92 2.99
CA GLY A 79 -16.12 -10.00 2.14
C GLY A 79 -15.63 -9.50 0.77
N LEU A 80 -14.81 -10.32 0.11
CA LEU A 80 -14.38 -10.11 -1.27
C LEU A 80 -14.90 -11.24 -2.16
N LEU A 81 -15.54 -10.85 -3.27
CA LEU A 81 -16.05 -11.76 -4.29
C LEU A 81 -15.16 -11.76 -5.52
N TYR A 82 -14.67 -12.93 -5.90
CA TYR A 82 -13.87 -13.14 -7.11
C TYR A 82 -14.67 -14.05 -8.05
N LEU A 83 -14.83 -13.65 -9.32
CA LEU A 83 -15.60 -14.36 -10.32
C LEU A 83 -14.77 -14.60 -11.58
N SER A 84 -14.86 -15.81 -12.13
CA SER A 84 -14.13 -16.16 -13.35
C SER A 84 -14.88 -17.17 -14.23
N ASN A 85 -14.60 -17.07 -15.53
CA ASN A 85 -14.95 -18.08 -16.53
C ASN A 85 -13.71 -18.85 -17.03
N ASP A 86 -12.53 -18.58 -16.44
CA ASP A 86 -11.27 -19.27 -16.70
C ASP A 86 -11.05 -20.38 -15.66
N GLY A 87 -11.02 -21.64 -16.12
CA GLY A 87 -10.82 -22.80 -15.26
C GLY A 87 -9.46 -22.79 -14.53
N ASP A 88 -8.41 -22.30 -15.19
CA ASP A 88 -7.07 -22.23 -14.60
C ASP A 88 -7.01 -21.18 -13.49
N GLU A 89 -7.72 -20.08 -13.64
CA GLU A 89 -7.84 -19.08 -12.58
C GLU A 89 -8.56 -19.64 -11.35
N ILE A 90 -9.69 -20.32 -11.56
CA ILE A 90 -10.46 -20.99 -10.50
C ILE A 90 -9.61 -22.06 -9.80
N ALA A 91 -8.83 -22.85 -10.56
CA ALA A 91 -7.94 -23.85 -10.00
C ALA A 91 -6.80 -23.22 -9.14
N ARG A 92 -6.25 -22.08 -9.58
CA ARG A 92 -5.28 -21.32 -8.76
C ARG A 92 -5.88 -20.85 -7.46
N TRP A 93 -7.13 -20.37 -7.45
CA TRP A 93 -7.82 -19.97 -6.22
C TRP A 93 -8.09 -21.17 -5.30
N ALA A 94 -8.45 -22.32 -5.84
CA ALA A 94 -8.62 -23.55 -5.06
C ALA A 94 -7.31 -23.98 -4.39
N LYS A 95 -6.20 -23.95 -5.14
CA LYS A 95 -4.88 -24.23 -4.58
C LYS A 95 -4.50 -23.23 -3.45
N TRP A 96 -4.78 -21.95 -3.67
CA TRP A 96 -4.52 -20.94 -2.63
C TRP A 96 -5.40 -21.14 -1.39
N ARG A 97 -6.69 -21.48 -1.56
CA ARG A 97 -7.58 -21.83 -0.46
C ARG A 97 -7.04 -22.98 0.39
N ASP A 98 -6.54 -24.05 -0.27
CA ASP A 98 -6.02 -25.21 0.45
C ASP A 98 -4.79 -24.85 1.27
N PHE A 99 -3.91 -24.01 0.76
CA PHE A 99 -2.80 -23.43 1.51
C PHE A 99 -3.31 -22.53 2.65
N ALA A 100 -4.20 -21.58 2.39
CA ALA A 100 -4.70 -20.61 3.36
C ALA A 100 -5.40 -21.28 4.55
N ARG A 101 -6.08 -22.41 4.30
CA ARG A 101 -6.70 -23.24 5.37
C ARG A 101 -5.68 -23.75 6.36
N THR A 102 -4.46 -24.07 5.95
CA THR A 102 -3.38 -24.50 6.88
C THR A 102 -2.91 -23.34 7.77
N ALA A 103 -3.16 -22.10 7.35
CA ALA A 103 -2.89 -20.90 8.12
C ALA A 103 -4.13 -20.34 8.85
N GLY A 104 -5.21 -21.14 8.97
CA GLY A 104 -6.43 -20.73 9.67
C GLY A 104 -7.35 -19.77 8.90
N VAL A 105 -7.07 -19.53 7.61
CA VAL A 105 -7.89 -18.61 6.78
C VAL A 105 -8.97 -19.40 6.04
N THR A 106 -10.22 -18.98 6.19
CA THR A 106 -11.37 -19.61 5.53
C THR A 106 -11.80 -18.80 4.32
N THR A 107 -11.80 -19.46 3.16
CA THR A 107 -12.43 -18.95 1.94
C THR A 107 -13.29 -20.03 1.30
N HIS A 108 -14.34 -19.62 0.59
CA HIS A 108 -15.33 -20.51 0.00
C HIS A 108 -15.22 -20.51 -1.52
N MET A 109 -14.86 -21.64 -2.11
CA MET A 109 -15.00 -21.83 -3.55
C MET A 109 -16.48 -21.88 -3.91
N LEU A 110 -16.85 -21.18 -4.96
CA LEU A 110 -18.23 -21.08 -5.44
C LEU A 110 -18.39 -21.93 -6.71
N SER A 111 -19.44 -22.74 -6.74
CA SER A 111 -19.93 -23.38 -7.95
C SER A 111 -20.38 -22.33 -8.98
N GLY A 112 -20.57 -22.73 -10.24
CA GLY A 112 -21.05 -21.82 -11.29
C GLY A 112 -22.40 -21.19 -10.93
N ARG A 113 -23.30 -21.95 -10.28
CA ARG A 113 -24.61 -21.44 -9.82
C ARG A 113 -24.43 -20.39 -8.73
N GLU A 114 -23.68 -20.68 -7.68
CA GLU A 114 -23.44 -19.74 -6.57
C GLU A 114 -22.68 -18.48 -7.02
N ALA A 115 -21.68 -18.64 -7.91
CA ALA A 115 -20.95 -17.54 -8.49
C ALA A 115 -21.85 -16.61 -9.32
N SER A 116 -22.77 -17.19 -10.12
CA SER A 116 -23.72 -16.43 -10.92
C SER A 116 -24.79 -15.74 -10.07
N GLU A 117 -25.24 -16.38 -9.00
CA GLU A 117 -26.19 -15.79 -8.05
C GLU A 117 -25.57 -14.59 -7.31
N ARG A 118 -24.35 -14.74 -6.76
CA ARG A 118 -23.63 -13.65 -6.08
C ARG A 118 -23.22 -12.53 -7.03
N GLY A 119 -22.90 -12.87 -8.28
CA GLY A 119 -22.54 -11.94 -9.34
C GLY A 119 -23.68 -11.50 -10.23
N ARG A 120 -24.95 -11.66 -9.81
CA ARG A 120 -26.15 -11.39 -10.63
C ARG A 120 -26.18 -9.99 -11.27
N ASP A 121 -25.63 -8.99 -10.59
CA ASP A 121 -25.58 -7.60 -11.07
C ASP A 121 -24.70 -7.43 -12.32
N THR A 122 -23.88 -8.43 -12.64
CA THR A 122 -23.11 -8.46 -13.89
C THR A 122 -23.95 -8.92 -15.10
N GLY A 123 -25.14 -9.48 -14.85
CA GLY A 123 -26.00 -10.04 -15.92
C GLY A 123 -25.36 -11.23 -16.67
N ARG A 124 -24.33 -11.87 -16.09
CA ARG A 124 -23.54 -12.94 -16.74
C ARG A 124 -23.58 -14.23 -15.94
N ALA A 125 -23.50 -15.35 -16.66
CA ALA A 125 -23.22 -16.64 -16.05
C ALA A 125 -21.70 -16.78 -15.79
N TRP A 126 -21.36 -17.33 -14.65
CA TRP A 126 -19.97 -17.58 -14.22
C TRP A 126 -19.72 -19.08 -14.08
N LYS A 127 -18.52 -19.52 -14.45
CA LYS A 127 -18.10 -20.92 -14.26
C LYS A 127 -17.77 -21.22 -12.79
N GLY A 128 -17.32 -20.21 -12.04
CA GLY A 128 -17.01 -20.35 -10.64
C GLY A 128 -16.45 -19.07 -10.06
N GLY A 129 -16.11 -19.15 -8.79
CA GLY A 129 -15.57 -18.03 -8.05
C GLY A 129 -15.00 -18.43 -6.71
N VAL A 130 -14.55 -17.43 -5.95
CA VAL A 130 -14.19 -17.58 -4.54
C VAL A 130 -14.75 -16.40 -3.75
N PHE A 131 -15.25 -16.68 -2.57
CA PHE A 131 -15.72 -15.68 -1.60
C PHE A 131 -14.88 -15.79 -0.33
N SER A 132 -14.28 -14.68 0.07
CA SER A 132 -13.50 -14.55 1.30
C SER A 132 -14.27 -13.69 2.30
N PRO A 133 -15.02 -14.28 3.25
CA PRO A 133 -15.92 -13.55 4.14
C PRO A 133 -15.17 -12.67 5.16
N SER A 134 -13.96 -13.05 5.52
CA SER A 134 -13.12 -12.32 6.49
C SER A 134 -12.48 -11.06 5.90
N ASP A 135 -12.41 -10.95 4.58
CA ASP A 135 -11.86 -9.79 3.91
C ASP A 135 -12.82 -8.59 3.95
N GLY A 136 -12.28 -7.40 3.74
CA GLY A 136 -13.07 -6.20 3.80
C GLY A 136 -12.49 -5.05 2.99
N THR A 137 -13.08 -3.89 3.19
CA THR A 137 -12.64 -2.62 2.60
C THR A 137 -12.55 -1.54 3.67
N ALA A 138 -11.60 -0.61 3.52
CA ALA A 138 -11.58 0.65 4.27
C ALA A 138 -11.60 1.83 3.29
N ASP A 139 -11.94 3.02 3.75
CA ASP A 139 -11.97 4.18 2.87
C ASP A 139 -10.58 4.83 2.77
N PRO A 140 -9.93 4.81 1.59
CA PRO A 140 -8.60 5.39 1.43
C PRO A 140 -8.52 6.88 1.76
N ALA A 141 -9.61 7.63 1.61
CA ALA A 141 -9.62 9.06 1.91
C ALA A 141 -9.75 9.34 3.42
N LYS A 142 -10.35 8.42 4.19
CA LYS A 142 -10.60 8.57 5.62
C LYS A 142 -9.49 7.94 6.47
N ALA A 143 -8.99 6.77 6.10
CA ALA A 143 -8.20 5.92 6.98
C ALA A 143 -7.00 6.60 7.61
N ALA A 144 -6.07 7.16 6.83
CA ALA A 144 -4.88 7.79 7.40
C ALA A 144 -5.19 9.06 8.23
N PRO A 145 -6.10 9.97 7.80
CA PRO A 145 -6.54 11.09 8.62
C PRO A 145 -7.17 10.67 9.96
N SER A 146 -8.02 9.64 9.99
CA SER A 146 -8.63 9.13 11.23
C SER A 146 -7.60 8.56 12.19
N VAL A 147 -6.60 7.82 11.68
CA VAL A 147 -5.51 7.31 12.52
C VAL A 147 -4.64 8.45 13.08
N ALA A 148 -4.38 9.49 12.28
CA ALA A 148 -3.68 10.67 12.75
C ALA A 148 -4.48 11.45 13.80
N ALA A 149 -5.80 11.53 13.69
CA ALA A 149 -6.66 12.13 14.72
C ALA A 149 -6.60 11.34 16.04
N ALA A 150 -6.65 10.00 15.97
CA ALA A 150 -6.49 9.13 17.12
C ALA A 150 -5.11 9.31 17.80
N LEU A 151 -4.04 9.40 16.99
CA LEU A 151 -2.70 9.71 17.50
C LEU A 151 -2.67 11.02 18.28
N MET A 152 -3.28 12.09 17.75
CA MET A 152 -3.31 13.39 18.42
C MET A 152 -4.11 13.35 19.73
N LYS A 153 -5.18 12.56 19.81
CA LYS A 153 -5.91 12.33 21.08
C LYS A 153 -5.04 11.65 22.15
N LEU A 154 -4.05 10.85 21.74
CA LEU A 154 -3.05 10.25 22.64
C LEU A 154 -1.87 11.17 22.95
N GLY A 155 -1.92 12.45 22.57
CA GLY A 155 -0.86 13.44 22.80
C GLY A 155 0.26 13.41 21.75
N GLY A 156 0.15 12.64 20.68
CA GLY A 156 1.10 12.65 19.58
C GLY A 156 1.03 13.94 18.76
N ILE A 157 2.15 14.34 18.19
CA ILE A 157 2.28 15.56 17.38
C ILE A 157 2.28 15.17 15.88
N VAL A 158 1.48 15.88 15.09
CA VAL A 158 1.44 15.72 13.62
C VAL A 158 1.80 17.04 12.94
N GLN A 159 3.00 17.08 12.35
CA GLN A 159 3.49 18.23 11.59
C GLN A 159 3.35 17.98 10.09
N GLN A 160 2.33 18.56 9.49
CA GLN A 160 2.13 18.57 8.05
C GLN A 160 2.86 19.73 7.40
N ASN A 161 3.11 19.65 6.10
CA ASN A 161 3.93 20.60 5.33
C ASN A 161 5.32 20.81 5.96
N CYS A 162 5.87 19.71 6.53
CA CYS A 162 7.16 19.68 7.19
C CYS A 162 7.99 18.51 6.66
N ALA A 163 8.85 18.76 5.69
CA ALA A 163 9.70 17.74 5.11
C ALA A 163 10.90 17.42 6.01
N ALA A 164 11.16 16.13 6.21
CA ALA A 164 12.42 15.67 6.76
C ALA A 164 13.50 15.78 5.69
N ARG A 165 14.57 16.54 5.96
CA ARG A 165 15.74 16.72 5.07
C ARG A 165 16.77 15.61 5.22
N GLY A 166 16.87 15.04 6.43
CA GLY A 166 17.82 13.97 6.75
C GLY A 166 17.82 13.65 8.21
N ILE A 167 18.88 12.94 8.63
CA ILE A 167 19.05 12.46 10.02
C ILE A 167 20.39 12.98 10.55
N GLU A 168 20.37 13.46 11.80
CA GLU A 168 21.58 13.71 12.58
C GLU A 168 22.06 12.40 13.21
N LEU A 169 23.38 12.19 13.18
CA LEU A 169 24.03 11.05 13.79
C LEU A 169 25.04 11.52 14.83
N GLU A 170 25.08 10.86 15.97
CA GLU A 170 26.08 11.03 17.01
C GLU A 170 26.65 9.65 17.35
N GLY A 171 27.95 9.49 17.26
CA GLY A 171 28.60 8.18 17.42
C GLY A 171 28.07 7.09 16.46
N GLY A 172 27.62 7.47 15.26
CA GLY A 172 27.06 6.55 14.27
C GLY A 172 25.60 6.14 14.53
N ARG A 173 24.95 6.64 15.57
CA ARG A 173 23.54 6.36 15.94
C ARG A 173 22.68 7.58 15.66
N VAL A 174 21.37 7.34 15.49
CA VAL A 174 20.38 8.42 15.37
C VAL A 174 20.43 9.33 16.60
N SER A 175 20.52 10.65 16.38
CA SER A 175 20.44 11.68 17.40
C SER A 175 19.37 12.74 17.11
N GLY A 176 18.88 12.80 15.87
CA GLY A 176 17.82 13.74 15.49
C GLY A 176 17.36 13.61 14.05
N VAL A 177 16.27 14.29 13.74
CA VAL A 177 15.74 14.46 12.38
C VAL A 177 15.85 15.92 12.01
N VAL A 178 16.59 16.22 10.93
CA VAL A 178 16.65 17.55 10.36
C VAL A 178 15.44 17.75 9.47
N THR A 179 14.61 18.72 9.80
CA THR A 179 13.44 19.12 9.02
C THR A 179 13.64 20.53 8.45
N GLU A 180 12.75 20.94 7.56
CA GLU A 180 12.72 22.33 7.07
C GLU A 180 12.36 23.35 8.19
N ALA A 181 11.73 22.90 9.27
CA ALA A 181 11.33 23.72 10.42
C ALA A 181 12.33 23.68 11.59
N GLY A 182 13.45 22.97 11.43
CA GLY A 182 14.47 22.78 12.45
C GLY A 182 14.72 21.31 12.78
N THR A 183 15.52 21.04 13.79
CA THR A 183 15.90 19.67 14.19
C THR A 183 15.04 19.17 15.34
N ILE A 184 14.47 17.99 15.17
CA ILE A 184 13.76 17.25 16.24
C ILE A 184 14.74 16.24 16.84
N LYS A 185 15.11 16.42 18.10
CA LYS A 185 16.00 15.50 18.82
C LYS A 185 15.29 14.20 19.14
N THR A 186 15.88 13.08 18.75
CA THR A 186 15.36 11.73 19.03
C THR A 186 16.44 10.69 18.83
N ARG A 187 16.34 9.57 19.53
CA ARG A 187 17.23 8.41 19.36
C ARG A 187 16.67 7.34 18.44
N THR A 188 15.40 7.46 18.06
CA THR A 188 14.73 6.49 17.20
C THR A 188 13.95 7.19 16.10
N VAL A 189 14.13 6.75 14.88
CA VAL A 189 13.43 7.24 13.69
C VAL A 189 12.78 6.06 12.97
N VAL A 190 11.48 6.14 12.77
CA VAL A 190 10.75 5.27 11.83
C VAL A 190 10.60 6.00 10.51
N PHE A 191 11.17 5.45 9.46
CA PHE A 191 11.04 6.00 8.11
C PHE A 191 9.95 5.25 7.33
N ALA A 192 8.83 5.92 7.09
CA ALA A 192 7.66 5.43 6.34
C ALA A 192 7.33 6.33 5.13
N GLY A 193 8.36 6.83 4.44
CA GLY A 193 8.26 7.81 3.36
C GLY A 193 7.86 7.25 1.99
N GLY A 194 7.29 6.03 1.92
CA GLY A 194 6.74 5.43 0.69
C GLY A 194 7.71 5.46 -0.49
N ALA A 195 7.29 6.00 -1.62
CA ALA A 195 8.08 6.04 -2.86
C ALA A 195 9.41 6.82 -2.76
N TRP A 196 9.62 7.60 -1.70
CA TRP A 196 10.86 8.35 -1.44
C TRP A 196 11.93 7.53 -0.72
N ALA A 197 11.64 6.29 -0.30
CA ALA A 197 12.51 5.54 0.59
C ALA A 197 13.91 5.28 0.01
N SER A 198 14.00 4.88 -1.25
CA SER A 198 15.31 4.62 -1.88
C SER A 198 16.18 5.87 -1.97
N SER A 199 15.60 7.02 -2.33
CA SER A 199 16.34 8.28 -2.44
C SER A 199 16.76 8.80 -1.06
N PHE A 200 15.90 8.67 -0.03
CA PHE A 200 16.26 9.04 1.34
C PHE A 200 17.32 8.11 1.94
N CYS A 201 17.18 6.79 1.77
CA CYS A 201 18.21 5.82 2.20
C CYS A 201 19.57 6.08 1.55
N ARG A 202 19.59 6.44 0.25
CA ARG A 202 20.83 6.79 -0.45
C ARG A 202 21.53 8.01 0.16
N GLN A 203 20.77 8.99 0.66
CA GLN A 203 21.33 10.14 1.38
C GLN A 203 22.11 9.72 2.62
N LEU A 204 21.67 8.61 3.25
CA LEU A 204 22.32 7.99 4.41
C LEU A 204 23.40 6.95 4.05
N GLY A 205 23.74 6.80 2.77
CA GLY A 205 24.68 5.76 2.32
C GLY A 205 24.11 4.36 2.20
N ILE A 206 22.82 4.20 2.45
CA ILE A 206 22.13 2.91 2.44
C ILE A 206 21.59 2.60 1.05
N ARG A 207 21.70 1.34 0.63
CA ARG A 207 21.15 0.84 -0.62
C ARG A 207 19.81 0.13 -0.37
N PHE A 208 18.72 0.77 -0.71
CA PHE A 208 17.38 0.18 -0.69
C PHE A 208 16.82 0.06 -2.11
N PRO A 209 16.71 -1.16 -2.68
CA PRO A 209 16.19 -1.35 -4.03
C PRO A 209 14.68 -1.14 -4.08
N GLN A 210 14.27 -0.08 -4.75
CA GLN A 210 12.88 0.30 -4.91
C GLN A 210 12.65 0.79 -6.34
N ALA A 211 11.52 0.42 -6.93
CA ALA A 211 11.07 0.92 -8.21
C ALA A 211 9.57 1.21 -8.14
N THR A 212 9.15 2.29 -8.78
CA THR A 212 7.74 2.67 -8.77
C THR A 212 7.02 2.28 -10.06
N VAL A 213 5.76 1.87 -9.90
CA VAL A 213 4.83 1.60 -11.00
C VAL A 213 3.65 2.54 -10.85
N ARG A 214 3.38 3.34 -11.89
CA ARG A 214 2.25 4.26 -11.89
C ARG A 214 0.97 3.52 -12.27
N GLN A 215 -0.02 3.55 -11.36
CA GLN A 215 -1.32 2.91 -11.53
C GLN A 215 -2.44 3.95 -11.57
N SER A 216 -3.44 3.75 -12.43
CA SER A 216 -4.59 4.63 -12.56
C SER A 216 -5.85 4.00 -12.00
N ILE A 217 -6.68 4.80 -11.37
CA ILE A 217 -7.98 4.42 -10.80
C ILE A 217 -9.04 5.37 -11.34
N VAL A 218 -10.24 4.84 -11.55
CA VAL A 218 -11.42 5.58 -11.99
C VAL A 218 -12.46 5.56 -10.90
N ARG A 219 -13.19 6.65 -10.73
CA ARG A 219 -14.33 6.75 -9.82
C ARG A 219 -15.60 7.05 -10.61
N VAL A 220 -16.67 6.37 -10.22
CA VAL A 220 -18.04 6.66 -10.65
C VAL A 220 -18.89 6.96 -9.43
N SER A 221 -19.82 7.93 -9.55
CA SER A 221 -20.69 8.37 -8.45
C SER A 221 -22.12 8.45 -8.95
N GLY A 222 -23.10 8.43 -8.03
CA GLY A 222 -24.52 8.54 -8.39
C GLY A 222 -25.12 7.23 -8.94
N VAL A 223 -24.48 6.08 -8.69
CA VAL A 223 -25.05 4.76 -9.03
C VAL A 223 -26.12 4.43 -8.00
N THR A 224 -27.35 4.21 -8.46
CA THR A 224 -28.51 3.93 -7.60
C THR A 224 -28.65 2.45 -7.28
N GLU A 225 -28.14 1.58 -8.16
CA GLU A 225 -28.15 0.14 -7.98
C GLU A 225 -27.15 -0.29 -6.91
N HIS A 226 -27.55 -1.27 -6.09
CA HIS A 226 -26.63 -1.84 -5.11
C HIS A 226 -25.78 -2.94 -5.77
N LEU A 227 -24.49 -2.65 -5.92
CA LEU A 227 -23.49 -3.61 -6.41
C LEU A 227 -22.74 -4.24 -5.24
N PRO A 228 -22.04 -5.38 -5.45
CA PRO A 228 -21.16 -5.94 -4.43
C PRO A 228 -20.15 -4.91 -3.91
N ASP A 229 -19.93 -4.91 -2.60
CA ASP A 229 -18.98 -3.96 -1.98
C ASP A 229 -17.55 -4.11 -2.51
N ALA A 230 -17.15 -5.34 -2.84
CA ALA A 230 -15.85 -5.62 -3.45
C ALA A 230 -15.95 -6.82 -4.40
N LEU A 231 -15.80 -6.55 -5.69
CA LEU A 231 -15.85 -7.53 -6.76
C LEU A 231 -14.54 -7.53 -7.57
N HIS A 232 -13.98 -8.70 -7.78
CA HIS A 232 -12.82 -8.90 -8.66
C HIS A 232 -13.16 -9.83 -9.83
N THR A 233 -12.69 -9.44 -11.00
CA THR A 233 -12.62 -10.31 -12.17
C THR A 233 -11.27 -10.09 -12.86
N ALA A 234 -10.84 -11.00 -13.74
CA ALA A 234 -9.64 -10.81 -14.55
C ALA A 234 -9.63 -9.51 -15.38
N ARG A 235 -10.78 -8.91 -15.63
CA ARG A 235 -10.93 -7.72 -16.46
C ARG A 235 -10.97 -6.41 -15.71
N VAL A 236 -11.63 -6.38 -14.56
CA VAL A 236 -11.83 -5.16 -13.76
C VAL A 236 -12.19 -5.52 -12.33
N SER A 237 -11.77 -4.68 -11.39
CA SER A 237 -12.16 -4.71 -9.98
C SER A 237 -13.06 -3.52 -9.67
N ILE A 238 -14.07 -3.72 -8.85
CA ILE A 238 -15.06 -2.73 -8.42
C ILE A 238 -15.06 -2.72 -6.89
N THR A 239 -14.96 -1.54 -6.29
CA THR A 239 -14.97 -1.38 -4.82
C THR A 239 -15.87 -0.23 -4.43
N ARG A 240 -16.86 -0.48 -3.57
CA ARG A 240 -17.75 0.54 -3.02
C ARG A 240 -17.03 1.35 -1.95
N ARG A 241 -17.19 2.65 -2.00
CA ARG A 241 -16.68 3.59 -1.00
C ARG A 241 -17.73 3.92 0.06
N SER A 242 -17.30 4.53 1.16
CA SER A 242 -18.19 4.94 2.26
C SER A 242 -19.23 5.99 1.86
N ASP A 243 -18.98 6.76 0.80
CA ASP A 243 -19.91 7.76 0.25
C ASP A 243 -20.85 7.19 -0.83
N GLY A 244 -20.86 5.88 -1.04
CA GLY A 244 -21.69 5.20 -2.03
C GLY A 244 -21.14 5.24 -3.46
N SER A 245 -20.04 5.95 -3.74
CA SER A 245 -19.36 5.88 -5.03
C SER A 245 -18.58 4.57 -5.19
N TYR A 246 -18.12 4.29 -6.41
CA TYR A 246 -17.34 3.09 -6.72
C TYR A 246 -15.98 3.44 -7.33
N ASN A 247 -14.92 2.85 -6.80
CA ASN A 247 -13.61 2.80 -7.42
C ASN A 247 -13.56 1.64 -8.40
N LEU A 248 -13.08 1.92 -9.60
CA LEU A 248 -12.88 0.96 -10.68
C LEU A 248 -11.39 0.88 -10.99
N ALA A 249 -10.85 -0.31 -11.08
CA ALA A 249 -9.43 -0.52 -11.35
C ALA A 249 -9.20 -1.78 -12.18
N ILE A 250 -8.11 -1.80 -12.93
CA ILE A 250 -7.65 -2.99 -13.66
C ILE A 250 -6.25 -3.37 -13.20
N SER A 251 -6.04 -4.64 -13.01
CA SER A 251 -4.70 -5.19 -12.85
C SER A 251 -3.99 -5.24 -14.20
N GLY A 252 -2.65 -5.17 -14.19
CA GLY A 252 -1.87 -5.37 -15.42
C GLY A 252 -1.87 -4.20 -16.40
N ARG A 253 -1.99 -2.97 -15.92
CA ARG A 253 -1.89 -1.74 -16.74
C ARG A 253 -0.96 -0.70 -16.10
N GLY A 254 0.01 -1.18 -15.33
CA GLY A 254 1.01 -0.32 -14.70
C GLY A 254 1.95 0.32 -15.71
N ARG A 255 2.28 1.59 -15.53
CA ARG A 255 3.29 2.31 -16.30
C ARG A 255 4.59 2.34 -15.53
N VAL A 256 5.68 1.92 -16.16
CA VAL A 256 7.04 1.98 -15.61
C VAL A 256 7.79 3.10 -16.33
N ASP A 257 8.05 4.18 -15.61
CA ASP A 257 8.74 5.36 -16.15
C ASP A 257 10.26 5.13 -16.12
N PRO A 258 11.04 5.54 -17.16
CA PRO A 258 12.46 5.25 -17.27
C PRO A 258 13.31 6.20 -16.40
N THR A 259 13.25 6.02 -15.07
CA THR A 259 13.99 6.83 -14.11
C THR A 259 15.42 6.33 -13.89
N ALA A 260 16.30 7.20 -13.42
CA ALA A 260 17.67 6.84 -13.11
C ALA A 260 17.77 5.77 -12.00
N GLN A 261 16.86 5.81 -11.02
CA GLN A 261 16.77 4.81 -9.95
C GLN A 261 16.35 3.44 -10.50
N LEU A 262 15.33 3.40 -11.37
CA LEU A 262 14.89 2.16 -12.02
C LEU A 262 16.06 1.50 -12.77
N LEU A 263 16.80 2.27 -13.58
CA LEU A 263 17.96 1.76 -14.32
C LEU A 263 19.05 1.23 -13.37
N ARG A 264 19.31 1.92 -12.28
CA ARG A 264 20.28 1.49 -11.25
C ARG A 264 19.91 0.14 -10.63
N PHE A 265 18.62 -0.10 -10.38
CA PHE A 265 18.13 -1.32 -9.72
C PHE A 265 17.58 -2.36 -10.71
N ALA A 266 17.61 -2.11 -12.01
CA ALA A 266 17.10 -3.04 -13.02
C ALA A 266 17.55 -4.49 -12.83
N PRO A 267 18.83 -4.80 -12.51
CA PRO A 267 19.24 -6.19 -12.28
C PRO A 267 18.53 -6.87 -11.13
N GLN A 268 18.23 -6.15 -10.03
CA GLN A 268 17.51 -6.72 -8.90
C GLN A 268 16.02 -6.96 -9.23
N PHE A 269 15.43 -6.19 -10.14
CA PHE A 269 14.03 -6.31 -10.56
C PHE A 269 13.81 -7.29 -11.72
N LEU A 270 14.87 -7.86 -12.32
CA LEU A 270 14.72 -8.87 -13.37
C LEU A 270 13.81 -10.05 -12.97
N PRO A 271 13.91 -10.63 -11.74
CA PRO A 271 13.01 -11.72 -11.34
C PRO A 271 11.54 -11.32 -11.36
N MET A 272 11.22 -10.14 -10.81
CA MET A 272 9.85 -9.61 -10.83
C MET A 272 9.40 -9.29 -12.25
N PHE A 273 10.25 -8.69 -13.07
CA PHE A 273 9.93 -8.38 -14.46
C PHE A 273 9.65 -9.67 -15.26
N ALA A 274 10.49 -10.69 -15.10
CA ALA A 274 10.29 -11.99 -15.77
C ALA A 274 8.93 -12.61 -15.44
N LYS A 275 8.45 -12.46 -14.18
CA LYS A 275 7.16 -12.96 -13.71
C LYS A 275 5.98 -12.10 -14.19
N ARG A 276 6.16 -10.78 -14.33
CA ARG A 276 5.05 -9.80 -14.47
C ARG A 276 5.14 -8.88 -15.68
N TRP A 277 6.03 -9.13 -16.64
CA TRP A 277 6.25 -8.26 -17.81
C TRP A 277 4.98 -7.96 -18.60
N ARG A 278 4.01 -8.91 -18.63
CA ARG A 278 2.71 -8.72 -19.29
C ARG A 278 1.79 -7.72 -18.60
N ASN A 279 2.08 -7.38 -17.34
CA ASN A 279 1.28 -6.50 -16.50
C ASN A 279 1.81 -5.07 -16.43
N VAL A 280 2.96 -4.80 -17.06
CA VAL A 280 3.59 -3.49 -17.05
C VAL A 280 3.84 -3.01 -18.48
N PHE A 281 3.72 -1.71 -18.67
CA PHE A 281 3.92 -1.04 -19.95
C PHE A 281 4.96 0.07 -19.80
N PRO A 282 5.71 0.39 -20.87
CA PRO A 282 6.58 1.55 -20.85
C PRO A 282 5.79 2.82 -20.47
N GLY A 283 6.34 3.55 -19.54
CA GLY A 283 5.83 4.85 -19.10
C GLY A 283 6.40 6.00 -19.91
N GLY A 284 6.31 7.20 -19.36
CA GLY A 284 6.81 8.43 -19.95
C GLY A 284 7.74 9.18 -19.00
N LEU A 285 7.59 10.49 -18.96
CA LEU A 285 8.44 11.37 -18.17
C LEU A 285 7.87 11.71 -16.77
N GLU A 286 6.72 11.17 -16.41
CA GLU A 286 6.04 11.52 -15.14
C GLU A 286 6.89 11.17 -13.92
N GLY A 287 7.52 9.99 -13.87
CA GLY A 287 8.41 9.60 -12.77
C GLY A 287 9.67 10.47 -12.70
N ILE A 288 10.21 10.90 -13.85
CA ILE A 288 11.37 11.81 -13.91
C ILE A 288 10.97 13.19 -13.37
N ARG A 289 9.82 13.74 -13.80
CA ARG A 289 9.30 15.04 -13.33
C ARG A 289 8.96 15.04 -11.85
N ALA A 290 8.44 13.93 -11.34
CA ALA A 290 8.14 13.75 -9.92
C ALA A 290 9.39 13.80 -9.03
N GLY A 291 10.56 13.45 -9.55
CA GLY A 291 11.86 13.61 -8.88
C GLY A 291 12.13 12.68 -7.70
N HIS A 292 11.19 11.82 -7.33
CA HIS A 292 11.32 10.91 -6.18
C HIS A 292 12.34 9.77 -6.44
N GLU A 293 12.50 9.35 -7.69
CA GLU A 293 13.47 8.34 -8.12
C GLU A 293 14.76 8.95 -8.68
N THR A 294 15.14 10.12 -8.19
CA THR A 294 16.41 10.77 -8.54
C THR A 294 17.62 10.04 -7.93
N LEU A 295 18.80 10.14 -8.57
CA LEU A 295 20.08 9.75 -7.99
C LEU A 295 20.81 10.94 -7.35
N ALA A 296 20.30 12.14 -7.43
CA ALA A 296 20.88 13.32 -6.83
C ALA A 296 20.91 13.21 -5.29
N ARG A 297 21.96 13.79 -4.71
CA ARG A 297 22.04 14.06 -3.27
C ARG A 297 21.68 15.52 -3.02
N TRP A 298 21.27 15.82 -1.81
CA TRP A 298 20.92 17.18 -1.40
C TRP A 298 21.65 17.53 -0.09
N ARG A 299 21.75 18.80 0.18
CA ARG A 299 22.26 19.33 1.43
C ARG A 299 21.12 19.47 2.45
N LEU A 300 21.42 19.36 3.74
CA LEU A 300 20.40 19.44 4.79
C LEU A 300 20.00 20.89 5.12
N ASP A 301 20.79 21.85 4.72
CA ASP A 301 20.58 23.30 4.95
C ASP A 301 19.86 24.01 3.79
N THR A 302 19.48 23.29 2.75
CA THR A 302 18.80 23.84 1.57
C THR A 302 17.52 23.05 1.24
N PRO A 303 16.55 23.67 0.50
CA PRO A 303 15.33 22.99 0.09
C PRO A 303 15.58 21.71 -0.71
N THR A 304 14.97 20.64 -0.28
CA THR A 304 15.11 19.28 -0.81
C THR A 304 14.10 18.98 -1.92
N PRO A 305 14.26 17.87 -2.67
CA PRO A 305 13.21 17.41 -3.61
C PRO A 305 11.84 17.20 -2.93
N MET A 306 11.81 16.77 -1.67
CA MET A 306 10.58 16.56 -0.91
C MET A 306 9.84 17.86 -0.61
N GLU A 307 10.53 18.96 -0.40
CA GLU A 307 9.95 20.29 -0.23
C GLU A 307 9.41 20.86 -1.55
N ARG A 308 10.09 20.58 -2.66
CA ARG A 308 9.66 21.00 -4.01
C ARG A 308 8.44 20.24 -4.49
N VAL A 309 8.32 18.96 -4.13
CA VAL A 309 7.21 18.08 -4.48
C VAL A 309 6.54 17.56 -3.21
N ARG A 310 5.66 18.37 -2.66
CA ARG A 310 4.93 18.07 -1.40
C ARG A 310 4.02 16.86 -1.51
N ILE A 311 3.46 16.62 -2.68
CA ILE A 311 2.57 15.49 -2.95
C ILE A 311 2.89 14.95 -4.34
N LEU A 312 3.18 13.66 -4.42
CA LEU A 312 3.30 12.96 -5.68
C LEU A 312 1.90 12.79 -6.28
N ASP A 313 1.60 13.55 -7.32
CA ASP A 313 0.31 13.56 -8.02
C ASP A 313 0.49 13.33 -9.53
N PRO A 314 0.88 12.11 -9.93
CA PRO A 314 1.10 11.84 -11.34
C PRO A 314 -0.21 11.84 -12.11
N LYS A 315 -0.15 12.25 -13.38
CA LYS A 315 -1.31 12.20 -14.27
C LYS A 315 -1.73 10.75 -14.52
N PRO A 316 -3.05 10.46 -14.47
CA PRO A 316 -3.55 9.13 -14.85
C PRO A 316 -3.28 8.83 -16.33
N ASP A 317 -3.07 7.57 -16.65
CA ASP A 317 -2.99 7.10 -18.03
C ASP A 317 -4.38 7.12 -18.66
N ALA A 318 -4.61 8.03 -19.61
CA ALA A 318 -5.91 8.20 -20.28
C ALA A 318 -6.41 6.91 -20.96
N ALA A 319 -5.51 6.12 -21.54
CA ALA A 319 -5.87 4.83 -22.14
C ALA A 319 -6.30 3.81 -21.08
N ALA A 320 -5.60 3.75 -19.95
CA ALA A 320 -5.99 2.90 -18.81
C ALA A 320 -7.32 3.34 -18.22
N VAL A 321 -7.54 4.63 -18.03
CA VAL A 321 -8.82 5.21 -17.54
C VAL A 321 -9.98 4.79 -18.43
N LYS A 322 -9.88 5.04 -19.75
CA LYS A 322 -10.90 4.66 -20.73
C LYS A 322 -11.16 3.14 -20.73
N GLN A 323 -10.09 2.35 -20.71
CA GLN A 323 -10.21 0.89 -20.71
C GLN A 323 -10.86 0.37 -19.41
N THR A 324 -10.49 0.93 -18.27
CA THR A 324 -11.06 0.56 -16.95
C THR A 324 -12.55 0.82 -16.94
N TYR A 325 -12.96 2.03 -17.34
CA TYR A 325 -14.36 2.40 -17.37
C TYR A 325 -15.17 1.53 -18.35
N ASN A 326 -14.69 1.34 -19.57
CA ASN A 326 -15.39 0.51 -20.56
C ASN A 326 -15.56 -0.94 -20.06
N ARG A 327 -14.52 -1.55 -19.49
CA ARG A 327 -14.60 -2.91 -18.92
C ARG A 327 -15.56 -3.00 -17.75
N ALA A 328 -15.63 -1.96 -16.92
CA ALA A 328 -16.56 -1.91 -15.80
C ALA A 328 -18.01 -1.80 -16.30
N VAL A 329 -18.27 -0.96 -17.29
CA VAL A 329 -19.61 -0.83 -17.91
C VAL A 329 -20.02 -2.10 -18.65
N GLU A 330 -19.10 -2.76 -19.35
CA GLU A 330 -19.36 -4.05 -19.97
C GLU A 330 -19.69 -5.14 -18.93
N LEU A 331 -19.06 -5.06 -17.73
CA LEU A 331 -19.31 -6.03 -16.65
C LEU A 331 -20.61 -5.71 -15.90
N VAL A 332 -20.86 -4.44 -15.60
CA VAL A 332 -22.00 -3.92 -14.85
C VAL A 332 -22.56 -2.71 -15.58
N PRO A 333 -23.57 -2.88 -16.46
CA PRO A 333 -24.13 -1.80 -17.29
C PRO A 333 -24.63 -0.58 -16.52
N ALA A 334 -25.07 -0.77 -15.28
CA ALA A 334 -25.53 0.31 -14.41
C ALA A 334 -24.45 1.42 -14.21
N LEU A 335 -23.17 1.05 -14.21
CA LEU A 335 -22.06 2.01 -14.08
C LEU A 335 -21.96 2.98 -15.27
N GLY A 336 -22.52 2.62 -16.42
CA GLY A 336 -22.53 3.47 -17.62
C GLY A 336 -23.50 4.65 -17.56
N LYS A 337 -24.47 4.62 -16.65
CA LYS A 337 -25.51 5.65 -16.54
C LYS A 337 -25.00 6.99 -15.99
N THR A 338 -23.91 6.98 -15.23
CA THR A 338 -23.41 8.15 -14.48
C THR A 338 -22.12 8.76 -15.03
N GLY A 339 -21.37 8.03 -15.84
CA GLY A 339 -20.08 8.46 -16.37
C GLY A 339 -18.95 8.46 -15.33
N ILE A 340 -17.77 8.93 -15.76
CA ILE A 340 -16.59 9.05 -14.90
C ILE A 340 -16.72 10.33 -14.07
N SER A 341 -16.76 10.21 -12.75
CA SER A 341 -16.78 11.37 -11.85
C SER A 341 -15.39 11.89 -11.50
N ASN A 342 -14.39 11.00 -11.44
CA ASN A 342 -12.98 11.36 -11.21
C ASN A 342 -12.04 10.26 -11.69
N ALA A 343 -10.79 10.62 -11.96
CA ALA A 343 -9.71 9.67 -12.21
C ALA A 343 -8.39 10.22 -11.65
N TRP A 344 -7.57 9.36 -11.08
CA TRP A 344 -6.25 9.71 -10.54
C TRP A 344 -5.26 8.59 -10.74
N ALA A 345 -3.99 8.88 -10.45
CA ALA A 345 -2.96 7.86 -10.40
C ALA A 345 -2.11 7.99 -9.13
N GLY A 346 -1.35 6.95 -8.84
CA GLY A 346 -0.37 6.91 -7.77
C GLY A 346 0.86 6.11 -8.19
N PHE A 347 1.98 6.37 -7.54
CA PHE A 347 3.20 5.60 -7.69
C PHE A 347 3.23 4.47 -6.65
N VAL A 348 2.99 3.25 -7.08
CA VAL A 348 3.11 2.05 -6.25
C VAL A 348 4.59 1.73 -6.10
N ASP A 349 5.09 1.75 -4.88
CA ASP A 349 6.47 1.46 -4.53
C ASP A 349 6.71 -0.05 -4.36
N ASN A 350 7.55 -0.62 -5.21
CA ASN A 350 7.81 -2.05 -5.23
C ASN A 350 9.23 -2.36 -4.75
N THR A 351 9.35 -3.50 -4.05
CA THR A 351 10.60 -4.20 -3.79
C THR A 351 10.84 -5.30 -4.82
N PRO A 352 12.08 -5.79 -4.97
CA PRO A 352 12.38 -6.84 -5.96
C PRO A 352 11.62 -8.15 -5.79
N ASP A 353 11.24 -8.49 -4.55
CA ASP A 353 10.50 -9.71 -4.22
C ASP A 353 9.00 -9.48 -3.96
N GLY A 354 8.57 -8.20 -3.92
CA GLY A 354 7.18 -7.80 -3.70
C GLY A 354 6.75 -7.75 -2.24
N VAL A 355 7.61 -8.11 -1.29
CA VAL A 355 7.35 -8.06 0.16
C VAL A 355 7.96 -6.78 0.75
N PRO A 356 7.30 -6.06 1.68
CA PRO A 356 7.84 -4.83 2.24
C PRO A 356 9.13 -5.04 3.05
N GLY A 357 9.98 -4.01 3.08
CA GLY A 357 11.10 -3.93 4.00
C GLY A 357 10.66 -3.26 5.29
N ILE A 358 10.68 -3.99 6.42
CA ILE A 358 10.38 -3.47 7.76
C ILE A 358 11.45 -3.96 8.71
N GLY A 359 12.16 -3.03 9.36
CA GLY A 359 13.18 -3.37 10.36
C GLY A 359 14.25 -2.32 10.55
N GLU A 360 15.01 -2.48 11.62
CA GLU A 360 16.16 -1.64 11.90
C GLU A 360 17.27 -1.92 10.88
N LEU A 361 17.93 -0.86 10.44
CA LEU A 361 19.07 -0.99 9.53
C LEU A 361 20.37 -1.06 10.35
N PRO A 362 21.14 -2.15 10.23
CA PRO A 362 22.35 -2.33 11.03
C PRO A 362 23.40 -1.22 10.86
N GLU A 363 23.36 -0.55 9.70
CA GLU A 363 24.27 0.53 9.37
C GLU A 363 24.01 1.81 10.19
N ILE A 364 22.78 1.99 10.70
CA ILE A 364 22.39 3.17 11.49
C ILE A 364 21.48 2.75 12.64
N PRO A 365 22.02 2.37 13.81
CA PRO A 365 21.23 2.04 14.98
C PRO A 365 20.26 3.17 15.37
N GLY A 366 19.00 2.78 15.63
CA GLY A 366 17.89 3.68 15.86
C GLY A 366 17.14 4.10 14.60
N PHE A 367 17.53 3.62 13.40
CA PHE A 367 16.80 3.89 12.16
C PHE A 367 16.03 2.65 11.68
N ILE A 368 14.71 2.70 11.81
CA ILE A 368 13.79 1.64 11.35
C ILE A 368 13.21 2.05 10.01
N LEU A 369 13.45 1.23 8.97
CA LEU A 369 12.86 1.37 7.65
C LEU A 369 11.51 0.67 7.59
N ALA A 370 10.52 1.29 6.94
CA ALA A 370 9.22 0.69 6.60
C ALA A 370 8.78 1.17 5.23
N ALA A 371 9.12 0.44 4.16
CA ALA A 371 8.87 0.86 2.78
C ALA A 371 8.78 -0.31 1.80
N GLY A 372 8.34 -0.02 0.57
CA GLY A 372 8.27 -0.99 -0.51
C GLY A 372 7.08 -1.95 -0.38
N PHE A 373 5.92 -1.44 -0.05
CA PHE A 373 4.73 -2.24 0.22
C PHE A 373 4.04 -2.81 -1.03
N SER A 374 4.57 -2.60 -2.20
CA SER A 374 4.23 -3.26 -3.48
C SER A 374 2.73 -3.27 -3.82
N GLY A 375 2.00 -2.22 -3.42
CA GLY A 375 0.55 -2.08 -3.62
C GLY A 375 -0.32 -2.72 -2.53
N HIS A 376 0.27 -3.29 -1.48
CA HIS A 376 -0.46 -3.98 -0.42
C HIS A 376 -0.58 -3.17 0.88
N GLY A 377 0.22 -2.15 1.07
CA GLY A 377 0.44 -1.44 2.33
C GLY A 377 -0.82 -0.89 2.98
N PHE A 378 -1.87 -0.58 2.21
CA PHE A 378 -3.10 -0.06 2.78
C PHE A 378 -3.79 -1.10 3.68
N GLY A 379 -4.09 -2.29 3.14
CA GLY A 379 -4.79 -3.34 3.88
C GLY A 379 -3.99 -3.90 5.05
N ILE A 380 -2.66 -3.99 4.92
CA ILE A 380 -1.76 -4.50 5.95
C ILE A 380 -1.17 -3.40 6.84
N GLY A 381 -1.66 -2.15 6.70
CA GLY A 381 -1.17 -0.99 7.44
C GLY A 381 -1.19 -1.14 8.97
N PRO A 382 -2.31 -1.57 9.59
CA PRO A 382 -2.36 -1.77 11.03
C PRO A 382 -1.35 -2.78 11.54
N GLY A 383 -1.24 -3.96 10.91
CA GLY A 383 -0.27 -4.98 11.29
C GLY A 383 1.17 -4.54 11.12
N ALA A 384 1.48 -3.85 10.02
CA ALA A 384 2.80 -3.26 9.81
C ALA A 384 3.12 -2.20 10.87
N GLY A 385 2.17 -1.30 11.19
CA GLY A 385 2.34 -0.29 12.23
C GLY A 385 2.56 -0.90 13.61
N HIS A 386 1.82 -1.96 13.94
CA HIS A 386 1.99 -2.68 15.21
C HIS A 386 3.36 -3.35 15.29
N LEU A 387 3.77 -4.08 14.25
CA LEU A 387 5.11 -4.69 14.17
C LEU A 387 6.22 -3.64 14.33
N ILE A 388 6.10 -2.49 13.67
CA ILE A 388 7.08 -1.40 13.83
C ILE A 388 7.16 -0.94 15.28
N ALA A 389 6.02 -0.83 15.95
CA ALA A 389 6.01 -0.44 17.36
C ALA A 389 6.66 -1.52 18.25
N ASP A 390 6.42 -2.81 18.00
CA ASP A 390 7.09 -3.92 18.70
C ASP A 390 8.62 -3.83 18.55
N LEU A 391 9.10 -3.61 17.33
CA LEU A 391 10.53 -3.48 17.04
C LEU A 391 11.17 -2.26 17.73
N VAL A 392 10.43 -1.15 17.86
CA VAL A 392 10.91 0.06 18.54
C VAL A 392 10.99 -0.12 20.04
N THR A 393 9.99 -0.77 20.65
CA THR A 393 9.93 -0.99 22.10
C THR A 393 10.70 -2.21 22.57
N GLY A 394 11.07 -3.11 21.66
CA GLY A 394 11.69 -4.39 22.00
C GLY A 394 10.70 -5.42 22.57
N ASP A 395 9.41 -5.20 22.32
CA ASP A 395 8.35 -6.15 22.67
C ASP A 395 8.41 -7.39 21.78
N GLU A 396 7.77 -8.48 22.20
CA GLU A 396 7.59 -9.65 21.35
C GLU A 396 6.77 -9.28 20.10
N PRO A 397 7.32 -9.51 18.89
CA PRO A 397 6.63 -9.15 17.66
C PRO A 397 5.30 -9.89 17.49
N ILE A 398 4.26 -9.17 17.08
CA ILE A 398 2.90 -9.70 16.86
C ILE A 398 2.83 -10.85 15.84
N PHE A 399 3.84 -10.99 14.99
CA PHE A 399 4.12 -12.10 14.05
C PHE A 399 5.61 -12.08 13.68
N ASP A 400 6.13 -13.18 13.08
CA ASP A 400 7.53 -13.28 12.69
C ASP A 400 8.00 -12.11 11.81
N PRO A 401 8.96 -11.28 12.25
CA PRO A 401 9.50 -10.17 11.50
C PRO A 401 10.53 -10.56 10.42
N ALA A 402 11.05 -11.77 10.47
CA ALA A 402 12.17 -12.20 9.61
C ALA A 402 11.90 -12.04 8.11
N PRO A 403 10.71 -12.37 7.57
CA PRO A 403 10.40 -12.18 6.16
C PRO A 403 10.47 -10.74 5.69
N TYR A 404 10.33 -9.77 6.61
CA TYR A 404 10.29 -8.34 6.28
C TYR A 404 11.65 -7.64 6.47
N ASN A 405 12.65 -8.29 7.07
CA ASN A 405 13.93 -7.68 7.37
C ASN A 405 14.61 -7.12 6.09
N PRO A 406 14.93 -5.80 6.04
CA PRO A 406 15.50 -5.16 4.85
C PRO A 406 16.87 -5.70 4.42
N VAL A 407 17.62 -6.34 5.32
CA VAL A 407 18.92 -6.96 5.02
C VAL A 407 18.82 -8.02 3.92
N ARG A 408 17.64 -8.65 3.73
CA ARG A 408 17.40 -9.64 2.68
C ARG A 408 17.61 -9.08 1.26
N PHE A 409 17.50 -7.78 1.04
CA PHE A 409 17.73 -7.15 -0.27
C PHE A 409 19.18 -7.17 -0.74
N LYS A 410 20.12 -7.58 0.12
CA LYS A 410 21.49 -7.92 -0.25
C LYS A 410 21.58 -9.22 -1.06
N GLN A 411 20.52 -10.06 -1.00
CA GLN A 411 20.40 -11.32 -1.72
C GLN A 411 19.58 -11.17 -3.01
N SER A 412 19.72 -12.17 -3.90
CA SER A 412 18.90 -12.24 -5.12
C SER A 412 17.45 -12.54 -4.81
N ALA A 413 16.53 -11.94 -5.59
CA ALA A 413 15.09 -12.20 -5.53
C ALA A 413 14.63 -13.37 -6.43
N TRP A 414 15.53 -14.04 -7.17
CA TRP A 414 15.16 -15.20 -7.98
C TRP A 414 14.55 -16.31 -7.12
N GLY A 415 13.37 -16.84 -7.54
CA GLY A 415 12.60 -17.82 -6.80
C GLY A 415 11.86 -17.29 -5.56
N LYS A 416 11.99 -15.99 -5.23
CA LYS A 416 11.42 -15.36 -4.03
C LYS A 416 10.34 -14.33 -4.35
N VAL A 417 10.02 -14.08 -5.62
CA VAL A 417 9.01 -13.10 -6.02
C VAL A 417 7.63 -13.59 -5.62
N ALA A 418 6.91 -12.78 -4.88
CA ALA A 418 5.55 -13.06 -4.40
C ALA A 418 4.56 -13.46 -5.52
N ASP A 419 3.57 -14.32 -5.18
CA ASP A 419 2.69 -14.99 -6.17
C ASP A 419 1.40 -14.23 -6.51
N PHE A 420 1.10 -13.14 -5.86
CA PHE A 420 -0.17 -12.37 -6.04
C PHE A 420 -0.26 -11.53 -7.31
#